data_4790a55b038a14fc7c9e8376721a484e
#
_entry.id   4790a55b038a14fc7c9e8376721a484e
#
_cell.length_a   1.000
_cell.length_b   1.000
_cell.length_c   1.000
_cell.angle_alpha   90.00
_cell.angle_beta   90.00
_cell.angle_gamma   90.00
#
_symmetry.space_group_name_H-M   'P 1'
#
loop_
_entity.id
_entity.type
_entity.pdbx_description
1 polymer ?
#
loop_
_entity_poly.entity_id
_entity_poly.type
_entity_poly.pdbx_seq_one_letter_code
_entity_poly.pdbx_strand_id
1 'polypeptide(L)'
;DFKIATETINVAVGRMPVKSLAEAKSSVDKLVKYVEEPEMGAWRNNVMLVADDGETDHLNDTDYSYGKLTADYSGASYSYDKLYLDAFILKPSGTNMYYMDMRDKFAAKMKEGIMFLSYVGHGHPTGLSNDGFMTWEDINSFSNRRLPFLYTATCEFAPWDEDELTGGEIVWLNPTSGFIGLISTSRTTYIAANGSLTRGMFYGMLGRDADGRRRRVGDILTYGKNNMITFEDNNKKKEKPDKSDFSGRNKLKFTIIGDPALQLPIPSADVIVDKINGQDIVGDVADAPVLPARGKAVVEGHIAKIDGSVDSEFNGTLELLLLDAEKVITTHGNNEGQELTYNDRSTRLFKCSAKVKDGLWSADVFIPMEIENNYSPALITLYAYSDAGVEANGHTDKLYVYGYDEDAPVDDEGPTIKRFTLNSDSFRDGSVIGSTPVVYAEVYDDSGINISAVGLGHTMTLVLDGKESISGVADYYVPYPDDSRGGNISYLMPRVEPGEHTLDLIVWDNAGNSSKASLNFVVGAHETTVIYDLTTDRNPASSSVVFMLTAEQPEPGTECIIDVFDLNGRRLWTNSTLVNFAGDANVQMKWDLRDASGRRVPRGIYLYRATVKTPCAPRYISLQGYC
;
A
#
# COMPACT_ATOMS: atom_id res chain seq x y z
N ASP A 1 -15.68 -41.37 -8.29
CA ASP A 1 -15.25 -40.57 -9.46
C ASP A 1 -15.83 -39.14 -9.31
N PHE A 2 -15.04 -38.27 -8.76
CA PHE A 2 -15.45 -36.87 -8.68
C PHE A 2 -15.36 -36.24 -10.07
N LYS A 3 -16.47 -35.82 -10.64
CA LYS A 3 -16.53 -35.02 -11.88
C LYS A 3 -16.23 -33.55 -11.60
N ILE A 4 -15.17 -33.29 -10.86
CA ILE A 4 -14.83 -31.95 -10.32
C ILE A 4 -14.63 -30.91 -11.44
N ALA A 5 -14.12 -31.33 -12.58
CA ALA A 5 -13.90 -30.46 -13.73
C ALA A 5 -15.20 -29.91 -14.34
N THR A 6 -16.33 -30.61 -14.14
CA THR A 6 -17.62 -30.26 -14.75
C THR A 6 -18.68 -29.78 -13.77
N GLU A 7 -18.43 -29.86 -12.46
CA GLU A 7 -19.37 -29.44 -11.42
C GLU A 7 -19.15 -27.98 -11.02
N THR A 8 -20.25 -27.28 -10.82
CA THR A 8 -20.24 -25.90 -10.32
C THR A 8 -20.18 -25.87 -8.80
N ILE A 9 -19.41 -24.92 -8.26
CA ILE A 9 -19.36 -24.62 -6.84
C ILE A 9 -20.45 -23.58 -6.57
N ASN A 10 -21.31 -23.88 -5.61
CA ASN A 10 -22.49 -23.03 -5.32
C ASN A 10 -22.37 -22.31 -3.96
N VAL A 11 -21.39 -22.67 -3.14
CA VAL A 11 -21.20 -22.09 -1.80
C VAL A 11 -19.76 -21.66 -1.63
N ALA A 12 -19.57 -20.40 -1.25
CA ALA A 12 -18.26 -19.89 -0.86
C ALA A 12 -17.92 -20.38 0.56
N VAL A 13 -16.69 -20.84 0.74
CA VAL A 13 -16.17 -21.33 2.02
C VAL A 13 -14.84 -20.63 2.31
N GLY A 14 -14.70 -20.12 3.52
CA GLY A 14 -13.45 -19.59 4.06
C GLY A 14 -13.10 -20.29 5.37
N ARG A 15 -11.82 -20.26 5.72
CA ARG A 15 -11.29 -20.80 6.95
C ARG A 15 -10.61 -19.71 7.77
N MET A 16 -10.93 -19.65 9.05
CA MET A 16 -10.20 -18.86 10.06
C MET A 16 -9.37 -19.85 10.90
N PRO A 17 -8.05 -19.96 10.69
CA PRO A 17 -7.21 -21.00 11.29
C PRO A 17 -6.84 -20.68 12.74
N VAL A 18 -7.81 -20.25 13.56
CA VAL A 18 -7.62 -19.90 14.96
C VAL A 18 -7.52 -21.14 15.84
N LYS A 19 -6.55 -21.17 16.76
CA LYS A 19 -6.30 -22.28 17.70
C LYS A 19 -6.65 -21.89 19.14
N SER A 20 -6.96 -20.62 19.40
CA SER A 20 -7.29 -20.11 20.75
C SER A 20 -8.39 -19.06 20.73
N LEU A 21 -9.03 -18.83 21.89
CA LEU A 21 -10.01 -17.75 22.05
C LEU A 21 -9.39 -16.36 21.83
N ALA A 22 -8.13 -16.18 22.20
CA ALA A 22 -7.40 -14.93 22.01
C ALA A 22 -7.18 -14.64 20.52
N GLU A 23 -6.74 -15.64 19.74
CA GLU A 23 -6.61 -15.51 18.29
C GLU A 23 -7.96 -15.26 17.61
N ALA A 24 -9.01 -15.99 18.02
CA ALA A 24 -10.36 -15.77 17.48
C ALA A 24 -10.81 -14.34 17.72
N LYS A 25 -10.62 -13.83 18.95
CA LYS A 25 -10.98 -12.44 19.28
C LYS A 25 -10.19 -11.43 18.48
N SER A 26 -8.87 -11.53 18.44
CA SER A 26 -8.02 -10.56 17.71
C SER A 26 -8.31 -10.57 16.21
N SER A 27 -8.58 -11.74 15.62
CA SER A 27 -8.94 -11.86 14.20
C SER A 27 -10.29 -11.20 13.90
N VAL A 28 -11.30 -11.40 14.78
CA VAL A 28 -12.60 -10.74 14.63
C VAL A 28 -12.45 -9.22 14.83
N ASP A 29 -11.72 -8.78 15.86
CA ASP A 29 -11.49 -7.35 16.11
C ASP A 29 -10.79 -6.69 14.90
N LYS A 30 -9.81 -7.36 14.26
CA LYS A 30 -9.16 -6.90 13.02
C LYS A 30 -10.14 -6.76 11.87
N LEU A 31 -11.00 -7.75 11.63
CA LEU A 31 -12.02 -7.71 10.57
C LEU A 31 -13.04 -6.60 10.82
N VAL A 32 -13.56 -6.48 12.04
CA VAL A 32 -14.51 -5.44 12.42
C VAL A 32 -13.90 -4.05 12.22
N LYS A 33 -12.68 -3.83 12.69
CA LYS A 33 -11.98 -2.55 12.51
C LYS A 33 -11.79 -2.22 11.02
N TYR A 34 -11.40 -3.19 10.19
CA TYR A 34 -11.23 -2.99 8.76
C TYR A 34 -12.51 -2.53 8.06
N VAL A 35 -13.67 -3.07 8.47
CA VAL A 35 -14.97 -2.79 7.85
C VAL A 35 -15.61 -1.52 8.42
N GLU A 36 -15.59 -1.35 9.76
CA GLU A 36 -16.33 -0.29 10.45
C GLU A 36 -15.54 0.99 10.66
N GLU A 37 -14.19 0.91 10.66
CA GLU A 37 -13.30 2.04 10.86
C GLU A 37 -12.30 2.15 9.69
N PRO A 38 -12.76 2.25 8.42
CA PRO A 38 -11.87 2.21 7.28
C PRO A 38 -10.95 3.45 7.23
N GLU A 39 -9.66 3.23 7.03
CA GLU A 39 -8.73 4.31 6.71
C GLU A 39 -8.91 4.67 5.23
N MET A 40 -9.42 5.87 4.92
CA MET A 40 -9.60 6.35 3.55
C MET A 40 -8.28 6.84 2.97
N GLY A 41 -8.20 6.92 1.65
CA GLY A 41 -7.05 7.41 0.90
C GLY A 41 -6.73 6.59 -0.35
N ALA A 42 -5.91 7.15 -1.24
CA ALA A 42 -5.58 6.56 -2.53
C ALA A 42 -4.90 5.18 -2.46
N TRP A 43 -4.38 4.77 -1.29
CA TRP A 43 -3.87 3.41 -1.10
C TRP A 43 -4.91 2.32 -1.43
N ARG A 44 -6.21 2.64 -1.28
CA ARG A 44 -7.33 1.77 -1.62
C ARG A 44 -7.53 1.62 -3.13
N ASN A 45 -6.79 2.43 -3.91
CA ASN A 45 -6.74 2.36 -5.36
C ASN A 45 -5.44 1.71 -5.88
N ASN A 46 -4.54 1.28 -4.98
CA ASN A 46 -3.27 0.65 -5.35
C ASN A 46 -3.42 -0.86 -5.45
N VAL A 47 -2.95 -1.41 -6.57
CA VAL A 47 -2.91 -2.85 -6.86
C VAL A 47 -1.47 -3.24 -7.16
N MET A 48 -0.99 -4.31 -6.55
CA MET A 48 0.34 -4.84 -6.81
C MET A 48 0.23 -6.19 -7.52
N LEU A 49 0.98 -6.33 -8.60
CA LEU A 49 1.10 -7.56 -9.38
C LEU A 49 2.54 -8.06 -9.31
N VAL A 50 2.71 -9.27 -8.81
CA VAL A 50 4.01 -9.91 -8.63
C VAL A 50 4.05 -11.18 -9.47
N ALA A 51 5.08 -11.32 -10.29
CA ALA A 51 5.37 -12.55 -11.03
C ALA A 51 6.76 -13.06 -10.66
N ASP A 52 6.84 -14.34 -10.33
CA ASP A 52 8.10 -15.02 -10.05
C ASP A 52 8.93 -15.18 -11.33
N ASP A 53 10.21 -15.47 -11.16
CA ASP A 53 11.13 -15.76 -12.24
C ASP A 53 11.19 -17.28 -12.58
N GLY A 54 12.15 -17.67 -13.41
CA GLY A 54 12.39 -19.05 -13.83
C GLY A 54 11.48 -19.51 -14.95
N GLU A 55 10.16 -19.53 -14.76
CA GLU A 55 9.20 -19.90 -15.78
C GLU A 55 8.54 -18.69 -16.43
N THR A 56 8.59 -18.64 -17.77
CA THR A 56 7.99 -17.55 -18.58
C THR A 56 6.48 -17.40 -18.37
N ASP A 57 5.80 -18.46 -17.98
CA ASP A 57 4.35 -18.47 -17.77
C ASP A 57 3.93 -17.59 -16.59
N HIS A 58 4.77 -17.41 -15.57
CA HIS A 58 4.44 -16.57 -14.41
C HIS A 58 4.24 -15.11 -14.84
N LEU A 59 5.20 -14.55 -15.58
CA LEU A 59 5.12 -13.20 -16.11
C LEU A 59 4.02 -13.08 -17.16
N ASN A 60 4.00 -13.98 -18.15
CA ASN A 60 3.05 -13.94 -19.26
C ASN A 60 1.60 -14.02 -18.79
N ASP A 61 1.27 -14.92 -17.85
CA ASP A 61 -0.08 -15.04 -17.29
C ASP A 61 -0.46 -13.81 -16.45
N THR A 62 0.50 -13.25 -15.69
CA THR A 62 0.26 -12.04 -14.89
C THR A 62 0.03 -10.83 -15.77
N ASP A 63 0.89 -10.60 -16.77
CA ASP A 63 0.80 -9.44 -17.65
C ASP A 63 -0.41 -9.52 -18.59
N TYR A 64 -0.71 -10.71 -19.11
CA TYR A 64 -1.96 -10.92 -19.86
C TYR A 64 -3.20 -10.64 -18.99
N SER A 65 -3.18 -11.10 -17.73
CA SER A 65 -4.29 -10.87 -16.80
C SER A 65 -4.44 -9.38 -16.47
N TYR A 66 -3.33 -8.65 -16.33
CA TYR A 66 -3.32 -7.20 -16.20
C TYR A 66 -3.98 -6.51 -17.41
N GLY A 67 -3.58 -6.89 -18.64
CA GLY A 67 -4.16 -6.33 -19.85
C GLY A 67 -5.68 -6.55 -19.93
N LYS A 68 -6.16 -7.73 -19.51
CA LYS A 68 -7.61 -8.01 -19.44
C LYS A 68 -8.30 -7.22 -18.33
N LEU A 69 -7.67 -7.10 -17.18
CA LEU A 69 -8.20 -6.39 -16.03
C LEU A 69 -8.41 -4.90 -16.38
N THR A 70 -7.46 -4.28 -17.04
CA THR A 70 -7.52 -2.86 -17.42
C THR A 70 -8.42 -2.59 -18.63
N ALA A 71 -8.42 -3.47 -19.64
CA ALA A 71 -9.22 -3.26 -20.86
C ALA A 71 -10.70 -3.67 -20.69
N ASP A 72 -10.97 -4.79 -20.01
CA ASP A 72 -12.28 -5.45 -20.08
C ASP A 72 -12.98 -5.54 -18.70
N TYR A 73 -12.27 -5.39 -17.57
CA TYR A 73 -12.76 -5.80 -16.25
C TYR A 73 -12.83 -4.68 -15.20
N SER A 74 -12.98 -3.43 -15.64
CA SER A 74 -13.10 -2.25 -14.75
C SER A 74 -11.85 -1.97 -13.89
N GLY A 75 -10.70 -2.46 -14.31
CA GLY A 75 -9.44 -2.26 -13.61
C GLY A 75 -8.67 -1.00 -14.01
N ALA A 76 -9.07 -0.30 -15.09
CA ALA A 76 -8.31 0.83 -15.63
C ALA A 76 -8.18 2.02 -14.66
N SER A 77 -9.12 2.16 -13.71
CA SER A 77 -9.13 3.25 -12.73
C SER A 77 -8.20 3.03 -11.53
N TYR A 78 -7.49 1.91 -11.47
CA TYR A 78 -6.56 1.60 -10.39
C TYR A 78 -5.12 1.92 -10.77
N SER A 79 -4.29 2.18 -9.77
CA SER A 79 -2.84 2.34 -9.93
C SER A 79 -2.17 0.99 -9.74
N TYR A 80 -1.28 0.61 -10.67
CA TYR A 80 -0.61 -0.68 -10.64
C TYR A 80 0.88 -0.54 -10.40
N ASP A 81 1.40 -1.34 -9.46
CA ASP A 81 2.82 -1.60 -9.30
C ASP A 81 3.12 -3.04 -9.79
N LYS A 82 3.89 -3.17 -10.87
CA LYS A 82 4.35 -4.46 -11.41
C LYS A 82 5.71 -4.77 -10.81
N LEU A 83 5.76 -5.75 -9.92
CA LEU A 83 7.00 -6.27 -9.34
C LEU A 83 7.29 -7.67 -9.92
N TYR A 84 7.71 -7.71 -11.18
CA TYR A 84 8.13 -8.95 -11.83
C TYR A 84 9.59 -9.20 -11.46
N LEU A 85 9.88 -10.30 -10.75
CA LEU A 85 11.18 -10.56 -10.14
C LEU A 85 12.31 -10.45 -11.14
N ASP A 86 12.13 -11.04 -12.32
CA ASP A 86 13.15 -11.06 -13.37
C ASP A 86 13.43 -9.67 -14.00
N ALA A 87 12.65 -8.64 -13.68
CA ALA A 87 12.96 -7.26 -14.05
C ALA A 87 13.98 -6.58 -13.10
N PHE A 88 14.38 -7.27 -12.04
CA PHE A 88 15.35 -6.77 -11.06
C PHE A 88 16.65 -7.58 -11.11
N ILE A 89 17.74 -6.98 -10.61
CA ILE A 89 19.03 -7.64 -10.56
C ILE A 89 19.08 -8.58 -9.36
N LEU A 90 19.38 -9.84 -9.62
CA LEU A 90 19.62 -10.85 -8.60
C LEU A 90 20.97 -10.62 -7.94
N LYS A 91 21.00 -10.38 -6.63
CA LYS A 91 22.20 -10.02 -5.86
C LYS A 91 22.50 -11.05 -4.78
N PRO A 92 23.78 -11.35 -4.50
CA PRO A 92 24.15 -12.24 -3.40
C PRO A 92 23.87 -11.58 -2.04
N SER A 93 23.30 -12.36 -1.11
CA SER A 93 23.13 -11.98 0.28
C SER A 93 23.40 -13.20 1.17
N GLY A 94 24.55 -13.19 1.85
CA GLY A 94 25.05 -14.37 2.57
C GLY A 94 25.35 -15.54 1.62
N THR A 95 24.67 -16.66 1.84
CA THR A 95 24.81 -17.88 1.00
C THR A 95 23.74 -17.97 -0.10
N ASN A 96 22.79 -17.06 -0.12
CA ASN A 96 21.64 -17.05 -1.02
C ASN A 96 21.72 -15.89 -2.01
N MET A 97 20.89 -15.98 -3.03
CA MET A 97 20.67 -14.90 -4.00
C MET A 97 19.28 -14.31 -3.75
N TYR A 98 19.14 -13.00 -3.80
CA TYR A 98 17.87 -12.31 -3.60
C TYR A 98 17.71 -11.11 -4.52
N TYR A 99 16.47 -10.76 -4.83
CA TYR A 99 16.08 -9.53 -5.53
C TYR A 99 15.96 -8.37 -4.54
N MET A 100 17.09 -7.90 -3.99
CA MET A 100 17.11 -6.92 -2.89
C MET A 100 16.33 -5.64 -3.23
N ASP A 101 16.56 -5.05 -4.41
CA ASP A 101 15.91 -3.80 -4.83
C ASP A 101 14.38 -3.98 -4.96
N MET A 102 13.94 -5.17 -5.40
CA MET A 102 12.51 -5.51 -5.46
C MET A 102 11.92 -5.65 -4.05
N ARG A 103 12.63 -6.32 -3.13
CA ARG A 103 12.19 -6.50 -1.72
C ARG A 103 12.04 -5.15 -1.02
N ASP A 104 13.00 -4.22 -1.22
CA ASP A 104 12.94 -2.87 -0.68
C ASP A 104 11.72 -2.12 -1.23
N LYS A 105 11.47 -2.21 -2.54
CA LYS A 105 10.29 -1.63 -3.17
C LYS A 105 8.99 -2.27 -2.65
N PHE A 106 8.96 -3.59 -2.47
CA PHE A 106 7.81 -4.29 -1.88
C PHE A 106 7.54 -3.80 -0.45
N ALA A 107 8.56 -3.73 0.41
CA ALA A 107 8.43 -3.26 1.78
C ALA A 107 7.93 -1.80 1.84
N ALA A 108 8.46 -0.92 0.97
CA ALA A 108 8.00 0.46 0.84
C ALA A 108 6.52 0.54 0.45
N LYS A 109 6.10 -0.24 -0.53
CA LYS A 109 4.71 -0.28 -1.00
C LYS A 109 3.74 -0.86 0.04
N MET A 110 4.15 -1.86 0.80
CA MET A 110 3.36 -2.37 1.93
C MET A 110 3.14 -1.30 3.00
N LYS A 111 4.10 -0.42 3.23
CA LYS A 111 3.96 0.73 4.15
C LYS A 111 3.10 1.85 3.55
N GLU A 112 3.28 2.19 2.27
CA GLU A 112 2.43 3.14 1.54
C GLU A 112 0.97 2.70 1.58
N GLY A 113 0.73 1.41 1.43
CA GLY A 113 -0.58 0.76 1.42
C GLY A 113 -0.98 0.27 0.04
N ILE A 114 -1.45 -0.95 0.02
CA ILE A 114 -1.95 -1.66 -1.16
C ILE A 114 -3.31 -2.22 -0.79
N MET A 115 -4.29 -2.12 -1.68
CA MET A 115 -5.61 -2.73 -1.49
C MET A 115 -5.59 -4.21 -1.83
N PHE A 116 -4.96 -4.56 -2.95
CA PHE A 116 -4.91 -5.91 -3.48
C PHE A 116 -3.51 -6.27 -3.99
N LEU A 117 -3.00 -7.43 -3.55
CA LEU A 117 -1.74 -8.01 -4.01
C LEU A 117 -2.01 -9.35 -4.68
N SER A 118 -1.55 -9.50 -5.93
CA SER A 118 -1.55 -10.76 -6.66
C SER A 118 -0.12 -11.25 -6.84
N TYR A 119 0.14 -12.50 -6.46
CA TYR A 119 1.39 -13.20 -6.69
C TYR A 119 1.15 -14.45 -7.56
N VAL A 120 1.93 -14.60 -8.61
CA VAL A 120 1.94 -15.79 -9.48
C VAL A 120 3.35 -16.35 -9.53
N GLY A 121 3.56 -17.57 -9.04
CA GLY A 121 4.90 -18.13 -8.95
C GLY A 121 5.02 -19.34 -8.03
N HIS A 122 6.25 -19.68 -7.67
CA HIS A 122 6.56 -20.75 -6.73
C HIS A 122 6.19 -20.38 -5.30
N GLY A 123 5.90 -21.38 -4.49
CA GLY A 123 5.65 -21.20 -3.07
C GLY A 123 5.73 -22.51 -2.30
N HIS A 124 5.92 -22.35 -1.01
CA HIS A 124 6.05 -23.41 -0.03
C HIS A 124 5.46 -22.94 1.31
N PRO A 125 5.28 -23.85 2.30
CA PRO A 125 4.60 -23.49 3.55
C PRO A 125 5.19 -22.30 4.33
N THR A 126 6.46 -21.96 4.10
CA THR A 126 7.17 -20.92 4.82
C THR A 126 7.54 -19.69 3.98
N GLY A 127 7.12 -19.61 2.71
CA GLY A 127 7.46 -18.45 1.87
C GLY A 127 6.95 -18.51 0.44
N LEU A 128 7.18 -17.42 -0.28
CA LEU A 128 6.88 -17.26 -1.70
C LEU A 128 8.16 -16.96 -2.47
N SER A 129 8.31 -17.55 -3.65
CA SER A 129 9.51 -17.58 -4.49
C SER A 129 10.68 -18.34 -3.86
N ASN A 130 11.44 -19.04 -4.70
CA ASN A 130 12.71 -19.67 -4.29
C ASN A 130 13.81 -18.64 -4.03
N ASP A 131 13.73 -17.48 -4.67
CA ASP A 131 14.66 -16.35 -4.56
C ASP A 131 14.20 -15.28 -3.55
N GLY A 132 13.27 -15.70 -2.66
CA GLY A 132 12.93 -14.99 -1.44
C GLY A 132 12.15 -13.70 -1.66
N PHE A 133 11.10 -13.71 -2.47
CA PHE A 133 10.17 -12.58 -2.54
C PHE A 133 9.55 -12.28 -1.17
N MET A 134 9.03 -13.32 -0.51
CA MET A 134 8.46 -13.21 0.82
C MET A 134 8.96 -14.38 1.66
N THR A 135 9.98 -14.14 2.47
CA THR A 135 10.62 -15.15 3.31
C THR A 135 9.85 -15.36 4.62
N TRP A 136 10.20 -16.40 5.36
CA TRP A 136 9.69 -16.63 6.72
C TRP A 136 9.94 -15.45 7.66
N GLU A 137 11.08 -14.79 7.51
CA GLU A 137 11.43 -13.60 8.30
C GLU A 137 10.50 -12.42 7.96
N ASP A 138 10.25 -12.16 6.66
CA ASP A 138 9.33 -11.11 6.22
C ASP A 138 7.91 -11.37 6.75
N ILE A 139 7.42 -12.62 6.64
CA ILE A 139 6.10 -13.04 7.10
C ILE A 139 5.89 -12.74 8.58
N ASN A 140 6.93 -12.95 9.41
CA ASN A 140 6.87 -12.71 10.83
C ASN A 140 7.14 -11.24 11.24
N SER A 141 7.64 -10.41 10.33
CA SER A 141 8.04 -9.02 10.60
C SER A 141 7.11 -7.97 10.02
N PHE A 142 6.00 -8.34 9.38
CA PHE A 142 5.05 -7.36 8.84
C PHE A 142 4.57 -6.37 9.90
N SER A 143 4.65 -5.07 9.56
CA SER A 143 4.23 -3.95 10.41
C SER A 143 3.30 -2.96 9.70
N ASN A 144 2.79 -3.33 8.53
CA ASN A 144 1.90 -2.49 7.72
C ASN A 144 0.56 -2.26 8.44
N ARG A 145 0.11 -1.00 8.48
CA ARG A 145 -1.19 -0.61 9.05
C ARG A 145 -2.35 -0.84 8.11
N ARG A 146 -2.11 -0.62 6.81
CA ARG A 146 -3.07 -0.80 5.72
C ARG A 146 -3.00 -2.25 5.28
N LEU A 147 -4.10 -2.96 5.45
CA LEU A 147 -4.13 -4.41 5.27
C LEU A 147 -4.60 -4.76 3.86
N PRO A 148 -3.72 -5.23 2.97
CA PRO A 148 -4.12 -5.70 1.65
C PRO A 148 -4.87 -7.03 1.73
N PHE A 149 -5.62 -7.34 0.67
CA PHE A 149 -6.06 -8.69 0.38
C PHE A 149 -5.05 -9.38 -0.52
N LEU A 150 -4.65 -10.60 -0.18
CA LEU A 150 -3.64 -11.36 -0.91
C LEU A 150 -4.28 -12.44 -1.80
N TYR A 151 -3.85 -12.52 -3.04
CA TYR A 151 -4.08 -13.66 -3.92
C TYR A 151 -2.74 -14.30 -4.29
N THR A 152 -2.61 -15.62 -4.11
CA THR A 152 -1.42 -16.33 -4.56
C THR A 152 -1.80 -17.48 -5.48
N ALA A 153 -1.33 -17.45 -6.72
CA ALA A 153 -1.37 -18.58 -7.65
C ALA A 153 -0.05 -19.34 -7.56
N THR A 154 0.10 -20.15 -6.52
CA THR A 154 1.34 -20.85 -6.15
C THR A 154 1.07 -22.26 -5.65
N CYS A 155 2.12 -22.96 -5.18
CA CYS A 155 2.02 -24.22 -4.47
C CYS A 155 2.05 -23.98 -2.95
N GLU A 156 1.27 -24.72 -2.20
CA GLU A 156 1.39 -25.03 -0.75
C GLU A 156 1.73 -23.86 0.21
N PHE A 157 1.31 -22.64 -0.08
CA PHE A 157 1.56 -21.51 0.83
C PHE A 157 0.63 -21.50 2.06
N ALA A 158 -0.55 -22.12 1.95
CA ALA A 158 -1.55 -22.19 3.03
C ALA A 158 -2.12 -23.60 3.24
N PRO A 159 -1.31 -24.65 3.44
CA PRO A 159 -1.78 -25.97 3.87
C PRO A 159 -2.14 -25.93 5.36
N TRP A 160 -3.36 -25.55 5.65
CA TRP A 160 -3.91 -25.32 7.01
C TRP A 160 -4.13 -26.59 7.84
N ASP A 161 -3.73 -27.75 7.37
CA ASP A 161 -3.81 -29.05 8.03
C ASP A 161 -2.41 -29.62 8.39
N GLU A 162 -1.39 -28.76 8.39
CA GLU A 162 -0.06 -29.08 8.89
C GLU A 162 0.01 -28.90 10.43
N ASP A 163 1.00 -29.55 11.06
CA ASP A 163 1.21 -29.45 12.51
C ASP A 163 1.71 -28.05 12.90
N GLU A 164 2.58 -27.46 12.10
CA GLU A 164 3.11 -26.11 12.27
C GLU A 164 2.23 -25.08 11.51
N LEU A 165 2.31 -23.82 11.95
CA LEU A 165 1.65 -22.73 11.22
C LEU A 165 2.39 -22.46 9.91
N THR A 166 1.62 -22.24 8.87
CA THR A 166 2.14 -21.89 7.54
C THR A 166 2.17 -20.38 7.32
N GLY A 167 2.92 -19.92 6.31
CA GLY A 167 3.02 -18.51 5.96
C GLY A 167 1.66 -17.88 5.72
N GLY A 168 0.78 -18.56 4.98
CA GLY A 168 -0.58 -18.08 4.72
C GLY A 168 -1.43 -17.93 5.99
N GLU A 169 -1.23 -18.79 7.00
CA GLU A 169 -1.92 -18.65 8.29
C GLU A 169 -1.34 -17.50 9.11
N ILE A 170 -0.01 -17.36 9.19
CA ILE A 170 0.67 -16.33 9.99
C ILE A 170 0.34 -14.93 9.49
N VAL A 171 0.41 -14.68 8.17
CA VAL A 171 0.12 -13.35 7.61
C VAL A 171 -1.32 -12.91 7.88
N TRP A 172 -2.24 -13.86 8.06
CA TRP A 172 -3.61 -13.55 8.44
C TRP A 172 -3.82 -13.43 9.94
N LEU A 173 -3.18 -14.30 10.76
CA LEU A 173 -3.32 -14.32 12.21
C LEU A 173 -2.69 -13.11 12.91
N ASN A 174 -1.77 -12.38 12.24
CA ASN A 174 -1.21 -11.16 12.80
C ASN A 174 -2.34 -10.18 13.16
N PRO A 175 -2.46 -9.74 14.43
CA PRO A 175 -3.62 -8.98 14.89
C PRO A 175 -3.70 -7.56 14.35
N THR A 176 -2.59 -6.96 13.93
CA THR A 176 -2.52 -5.53 13.58
C THR A 176 -1.91 -5.25 12.21
N SER A 177 -1.24 -6.22 11.59
CA SER A 177 -0.53 -6.09 10.33
C SER A 177 -0.72 -7.31 9.43
N GLY A 178 0.07 -7.47 8.37
CA GLY A 178 -0.06 -8.54 7.41
C GLY A 178 -1.21 -8.31 6.43
N PHE A 179 -2.13 -9.27 6.31
CA PHE A 179 -3.21 -9.25 5.33
C PHE A 179 -4.58 -9.40 5.99
N ILE A 180 -5.60 -8.78 5.40
CA ILE A 180 -6.99 -8.88 5.91
C ILE A 180 -7.64 -10.21 5.56
N GLY A 181 -7.17 -10.83 4.51
CA GLY A 181 -7.60 -12.14 4.01
C GLY A 181 -6.75 -12.57 2.84
N LEU A 182 -6.78 -13.84 2.51
CA LEU A 182 -6.10 -14.32 1.32
C LEU A 182 -6.87 -15.45 0.63
N ILE A 183 -6.68 -15.52 -0.69
CA ILE A 183 -6.98 -16.70 -1.50
C ILE A 183 -5.64 -17.33 -1.85
N SER A 184 -5.41 -18.55 -1.40
CA SER A 184 -4.16 -19.26 -1.60
C SER A 184 -4.40 -20.77 -1.74
N THR A 185 -3.33 -21.53 -1.85
CA THR A 185 -3.36 -22.95 -2.13
C THR A 185 -2.95 -23.79 -0.93
N SER A 186 -3.66 -24.87 -0.72
CA SER A 186 -3.37 -25.85 0.32
C SER A 186 -2.55 -27.06 -0.18
N ARG A 187 -2.28 -27.16 -1.47
CA ARG A 187 -1.53 -28.28 -2.12
C ARG A 187 -0.86 -27.80 -3.39
N THR A 188 0.13 -28.57 -3.85
CA THR A 188 0.82 -28.37 -5.14
C THR A 188 -0.16 -28.15 -6.28
N THR A 189 0.04 -27.13 -7.07
CA THR A 189 -0.80 -26.72 -8.21
C THR A 189 -0.06 -26.87 -9.55
N TYR A 190 -0.77 -26.59 -10.63
CA TYR A 190 -0.24 -26.65 -12.00
C TYR A 190 -0.32 -25.26 -12.64
N ILE A 191 0.76 -24.79 -13.27
CA ILE A 191 0.94 -23.44 -13.80
C ILE A 191 -0.21 -23.04 -14.75
N ALA A 192 -0.47 -23.80 -15.80
CA ALA A 192 -1.51 -23.47 -16.77
C ALA A 192 -2.92 -23.35 -16.16
N ALA A 193 -3.21 -24.21 -15.17
CA ALA A 193 -4.48 -24.14 -14.44
C ALA A 193 -4.54 -22.96 -13.47
N ASN A 194 -3.40 -22.53 -12.91
CA ASN A 194 -3.30 -21.31 -12.10
C ASN A 194 -3.62 -20.07 -12.95
N GLY A 195 -3.01 -19.93 -14.14
CA GLY A 195 -3.31 -18.83 -15.05
C GLY A 195 -4.79 -18.77 -15.45
N SER A 196 -5.41 -19.93 -15.73
CA SER A 196 -6.84 -20.00 -16.03
C SER A 196 -7.72 -19.52 -14.86
N LEU A 197 -7.37 -19.88 -13.62
CA LEU A 197 -8.09 -19.44 -12.43
C LEU A 197 -7.88 -17.95 -12.17
N THR A 198 -6.64 -17.46 -12.28
CA THR A 198 -6.28 -16.05 -12.11
C THR A 198 -7.13 -15.16 -13.02
N ARG A 199 -7.23 -15.49 -14.30
CA ARG A 199 -8.07 -14.75 -15.27
C ARG A 199 -9.55 -14.80 -14.89
N GLY A 200 -10.06 -15.95 -14.48
CA GLY A 200 -11.44 -16.10 -14.03
C GLY A 200 -11.74 -15.28 -12.78
N MET A 201 -10.80 -15.18 -11.85
CA MET A 201 -10.94 -14.38 -10.65
C MET A 201 -10.84 -12.87 -10.92
N PHE A 202 -9.88 -12.45 -11.74
CA PHE A 202 -9.68 -11.03 -12.04
C PHE A 202 -10.90 -10.41 -12.72
N TYR A 203 -11.64 -11.18 -13.51
CA TYR A 203 -12.92 -10.73 -14.06
C TYR A 203 -13.87 -10.14 -13.02
N GLY A 204 -13.88 -10.67 -11.80
CA GLY A 204 -14.76 -10.20 -10.72
C GLY A 204 -14.08 -9.38 -9.63
N MET A 205 -12.75 -9.25 -9.65
CA MET A 205 -11.98 -8.77 -8.49
C MET A 205 -12.15 -7.28 -8.22
N LEU A 206 -11.98 -6.42 -9.24
CA LEU A 206 -11.96 -4.97 -9.09
C LEU A 206 -13.24 -4.28 -9.59
N GLY A 207 -14.22 -5.06 -10.03
CA GLY A 207 -15.48 -4.53 -10.55
C GLY A 207 -16.63 -4.64 -9.55
N ARG A 208 -17.71 -3.95 -9.89
CA ARG A 208 -19.01 -4.06 -9.25
C ARG A 208 -19.86 -5.12 -9.96
N ASP A 209 -20.90 -5.62 -9.31
CA ASP A 209 -21.92 -6.43 -9.99
C ASP A 209 -22.85 -5.54 -10.87
N ALA A 210 -23.82 -6.15 -11.53
CA ALA A 210 -24.74 -5.42 -12.40
C ALA A 210 -25.63 -4.41 -11.65
N ASP A 211 -25.79 -4.59 -10.33
CA ASP A 211 -26.53 -3.67 -9.46
C ASP A 211 -25.62 -2.60 -8.83
N GLY A 212 -24.34 -2.54 -9.23
CA GLY A 212 -23.33 -1.62 -8.70
C GLY A 212 -22.79 -1.98 -7.31
N ARG A 213 -23.05 -3.20 -6.83
CA ARG A 213 -22.61 -3.63 -5.50
C ARG A 213 -21.22 -4.23 -5.52
N ARG A 214 -20.52 -4.09 -4.41
CA ARG A 214 -19.25 -4.78 -4.15
C ARG A 214 -19.47 -6.30 -4.07
N ARG A 215 -18.61 -7.08 -4.72
CA ARG A 215 -18.66 -8.55 -4.61
C ARG A 215 -17.94 -9.01 -3.35
N ARG A 216 -18.40 -10.09 -2.74
CA ARG A 216 -17.70 -10.76 -1.65
C ARG A 216 -16.54 -11.58 -2.22
N VAL A 217 -15.43 -11.67 -1.50
CA VAL A 217 -14.24 -12.44 -1.94
C VAL A 217 -14.59 -13.91 -2.18
N GLY A 218 -15.53 -14.45 -1.41
CA GLY A 218 -16.04 -15.81 -1.61
C GLY A 218 -16.78 -15.99 -2.94
N ASP A 219 -17.57 -15.00 -3.36
CA ASP A 219 -18.28 -15.03 -4.65
C ASP A 219 -17.27 -14.89 -5.81
N ILE A 220 -16.22 -14.08 -5.64
CA ILE A 220 -15.14 -13.91 -6.63
C ILE A 220 -14.41 -15.25 -6.84
N LEU A 221 -14.00 -15.93 -5.76
CA LEU A 221 -13.34 -17.23 -5.87
C LEU A 221 -14.27 -18.29 -6.49
N THR A 222 -15.53 -18.31 -6.10
CA THR A 222 -16.54 -19.23 -6.64
C THR A 222 -16.74 -19.00 -8.13
N TYR A 223 -16.86 -17.72 -8.54
CA TYR A 223 -16.95 -17.35 -9.95
C TYR A 223 -15.70 -17.78 -10.72
N GLY A 224 -14.49 -17.46 -10.22
CA GLY A 224 -13.23 -17.85 -10.83
C GLY A 224 -13.10 -19.36 -11.04
N LYS A 225 -13.44 -20.15 -10.00
CA LYS A 225 -13.43 -21.62 -10.07
C LYS A 225 -14.42 -22.18 -11.09
N ASN A 226 -15.58 -21.55 -11.24
CA ASN A 226 -16.60 -22.01 -12.19
C ASN A 226 -16.34 -21.54 -13.62
N ASN A 227 -15.59 -20.46 -13.81
CA ASN A 227 -15.34 -19.83 -15.09
C ASN A 227 -13.83 -19.70 -15.36
N MET A 228 -13.05 -20.76 -15.11
CA MET A 228 -11.62 -20.76 -15.41
C MET A 228 -11.41 -20.43 -16.90
N ILE A 229 -10.76 -19.29 -17.16
CA ILE A 229 -10.59 -18.73 -18.49
C ILE A 229 -9.27 -19.27 -19.05
N THR A 230 -9.34 -20.05 -20.13
CA THR A 230 -8.14 -20.52 -20.82
C THR A 230 -7.51 -19.40 -21.63
N PHE A 231 -6.18 -19.40 -21.72
CA PHE A 231 -5.44 -18.49 -22.56
C PHE A 231 -5.82 -18.78 -24.03
N GLU A 232 -6.39 -17.79 -24.74
CA GLU A 232 -6.64 -17.90 -26.17
C GLU A 232 -5.32 -17.57 -26.91
N ASP A 233 -4.60 -18.59 -27.36
CA ASP A 233 -3.59 -18.40 -28.39
C ASP A 233 -4.32 -17.93 -29.66
N ASN A 234 -4.01 -16.73 -30.12
CA ASN A 234 -4.64 -16.11 -31.31
C ASN A 234 -4.52 -16.95 -32.59
N ASN A 235 -3.78 -18.04 -32.56
CA ASN A 235 -3.55 -18.95 -33.68
C ASN A 235 -4.20 -20.34 -33.53
N LYS A 236 -4.89 -20.64 -32.42
CA LYS A 236 -5.56 -21.93 -32.22
C LYS A 236 -7.06 -21.76 -32.07
N LYS A 237 -7.83 -22.50 -32.85
CA LYS A 237 -9.28 -22.65 -32.68
C LYS A 237 -9.55 -23.12 -31.26
N LYS A 238 -10.58 -22.51 -30.61
CA LYS A 238 -11.11 -22.90 -29.30
C LYS A 238 -11.13 -24.43 -29.14
N GLU A 239 -10.13 -25.00 -28.54
CA GLU A 239 -10.21 -26.37 -28.07
C GLU A 239 -11.07 -26.36 -26.81
N LYS A 240 -12.12 -27.15 -26.81
CA LYS A 240 -12.87 -27.44 -25.58
C LYS A 240 -11.86 -27.95 -24.55
N PRO A 241 -11.95 -27.53 -23.29
CA PRO A 241 -11.04 -28.03 -22.26
C PRO A 241 -11.03 -29.56 -22.32
N ASP A 242 -9.83 -30.12 -22.48
CA ASP A 242 -9.66 -31.58 -22.52
C ASP A 242 -10.14 -32.10 -21.17
N LYS A 243 -10.98 -33.15 -21.21
CA LYS A 243 -11.51 -33.80 -20.00
C LYS A 243 -10.42 -34.45 -19.13
N SER A 244 -9.19 -34.57 -19.64
CA SER A 244 -8.00 -34.98 -18.90
C SER A 244 -7.28 -33.82 -18.20
N ASP A 245 -7.72 -32.56 -18.39
CA ASP A 245 -7.06 -31.38 -17.93
C ASP A 245 -7.01 -31.32 -16.39
N PHE A 246 -5.81 -31.07 -15.87
CA PHE A 246 -5.54 -30.86 -14.44
C PHE A 246 -6.23 -29.62 -13.83
N SER A 247 -6.82 -28.76 -14.66
CA SER A 247 -7.54 -27.55 -14.24
C SER A 247 -8.61 -27.85 -13.19
N GLY A 248 -9.37 -28.92 -13.35
CA GLY A 248 -10.38 -29.36 -12.37
C GLY A 248 -9.80 -29.71 -11.00
N ARG A 249 -8.56 -30.16 -10.93
CA ARG A 249 -7.89 -30.48 -9.67
C ARG A 249 -7.48 -29.21 -8.90
N ASN A 250 -7.07 -28.14 -9.60
CA ASN A 250 -6.72 -26.87 -8.95
C ASN A 250 -7.92 -26.22 -8.27
N LYS A 251 -9.15 -26.40 -8.76
CA LYS A 251 -10.37 -25.88 -8.11
C LYS A 251 -10.46 -26.24 -6.63
N LEU A 252 -10.03 -27.45 -6.24
CA LEU A 252 -10.10 -27.95 -4.86
C LEU A 252 -8.97 -27.43 -3.97
N LYS A 253 -7.86 -26.99 -4.56
CA LYS A 253 -6.65 -26.63 -3.83
C LYS A 253 -6.65 -25.19 -3.37
N PHE A 254 -7.36 -24.30 -4.07
CA PHE A 254 -7.52 -22.91 -3.68
C PHE A 254 -8.56 -22.77 -2.58
N THR A 255 -8.20 -22.06 -1.54
CA THR A 255 -9.03 -21.80 -0.37
C THR A 255 -8.94 -20.34 0.06
N ILE A 256 -9.92 -19.87 0.82
CA ILE A 256 -9.88 -18.57 1.50
C ILE A 256 -9.41 -18.81 2.92
N ILE A 257 -8.34 -18.11 3.32
CA ILE A 257 -8.00 -17.91 4.72
C ILE A 257 -8.55 -16.54 5.11
N GLY A 258 -9.54 -16.53 5.99
CA GLY A 258 -10.28 -15.33 6.38
C GLY A 258 -11.79 -15.46 6.18
N ASP A 259 -12.48 -14.34 6.14
CA ASP A 259 -13.94 -14.26 5.98
C ASP A 259 -14.33 -14.26 4.49
N PRO A 260 -15.05 -15.27 3.98
CA PRO A 260 -15.54 -15.29 2.61
C PRO A 260 -16.60 -14.24 2.31
N ALA A 261 -17.22 -13.65 3.33
CA ALA A 261 -18.19 -12.57 3.19
C ALA A 261 -17.55 -11.19 3.07
N LEU A 262 -16.23 -11.08 3.29
CA LEU A 262 -15.51 -9.83 3.17
C LEU A 262 -15.70 -9.22 1.77
N GLN A 263 -15.97 -7.93 1.73
CA GLN A 263 -15.98 -7.13 0.51
C GLN A 263 -14.73 -6.24 0.48
N LEU A 264 -13.99 -6.28 -0.63
CA LEU A 264 -12.90 -5.35 -0.84
C LEU A 264 -13.45 -3.92 -1.00
N PRO A 265 -12.65 -2.90 -0.68
CA PRO A 265 -13.09 -1.50 -0.74
C PRO A 265 -13.14 -0.99 -2.19
N ILE A 266 -13.92 -1.65 -3.03
CA ILE A 266 -14.15 -1.23 -4.41
C ILE A 266 -15.03 0.03 -4.39
N PRO A 267 -14.62 1.14 -5.02
CA PRO A 267 -15.42 2.36 -5.07
C PRO A 267 -16.81 2.15 -5.63
N SER A 268 -17.82 2.85 -5.07
CA SER A 268 -19.23 2.71 -5.47
C SER A 268 -19.70 3.77 -6.47
N ALA A 269 -18.88 4.79 -6.71
CA ALA A 269 -19.12 5.87 -7.66
C ALA A 269 -17.92 6.00 -8.62
N ASP A 270 -18.09 6.80 -9.67
CA ASP A 270 -17.05 7.04 -10.66
C ASP A 270 -16.54 8.49 -10.57
N VAL A 271 -15.24 8.70 -10.80
CA VAL A 271 -14.65 10.02 -11.00
C VAL A 271 -14.47 10.23 -12.47
N ILE A 272 -15.09 11.26 -13.01
CA ILE A 272 -15.02 11.61 -14.43
C ILE A 272 -14.13 12.84 -14.61
N VAL A 273 -13.22 12.79 -15.58
CA VAL A 273 -12.48 13.96 -16.08
C VAL A 273 -13.29 14.56 -17.22
N ASP A 274 -13.74 15.79 -17.06
CA ASP A 274 -14.50 16.50 -18.07
C ASP A 274 -13.59 17.30 -18.99
N LYS A 275 -12.61 18.02 -18.40
CA LYS A 275 -11.73 18.95 -19.11
C LYS A 275 -10.30 18.92 -18.63
N ILE A 276 -9.38 19.21 -19.54
CA ILE A 276 -7.99 19.58 -19.26
C ILE A 276 -7.69 20.90 -19.97
N ASN A 277 -7.28 21.92 -19.22
CA ASN A 277 -7.05 23.29 -19.73
C ASN A 277 -8.26 23.86 -20.50
N GLY A 278 -9.49 23.55 -20.04
CA GLY A 278 -10.73 23.96 -20.68
C GLY A 278 -11.10 23.19 -21.95
N GLN A 279 -10.26 22.28 -22.42
CA GLN A 279 -10.56 21.37 -23.54
C GLN A 279 -11.34 20.16 -23.03
N ASP A 280 -12.49 19.87 -23.64
CA ASP A 280 -13.32 18.72 -23.29
C ASP A 280 -12.59 17.40 -23.64
N ILE A 281 -12.62 16.44 -22.70
CA ILE A 281 -12.00 15.11 -22.85
C ILE A 281 -13.00 14.16 -23.50
N VAL A 282 -13.39 14.46 -24.73
CA VAL A 282 -14.31 13.67 -25.55
C VAL A 282 -13.66 13.38 -26.91
N GLY A 283 -13.90 12.19 -27.47
CA GLY A 283 -13.38 11.80 -28.77
C GLY A 283 -12.17 10.89 -28.77
N ASP A 284 -11.45 10.84 -29.86
CA ASP A 284 -10.30 9.97 -30.05
C ASP A 284 -9.05 10.52 -29.32
N VAL A 285 -8.15 9.63 -28.94
CA VAL A 285 -6.86 9.97 -28.30
C VAL A 285 -6.01 10.90 -29.19
N ALA A 286 -6.20 10.87 -30.50
CA ALA A 286 -5.48 11.73 -31.44
C ALA A 286 -5.70 13.24 -31.23
N ASP A 287 -6.83 13.62 -30.65
CA ASP A 287 -7.19 15.01 -30.35
C ASP A 287 -6.95 15.39 -28.87
N ALA A 288 -6.29 14.51 -28.13
CA ALA A 288 -6.06 14.69 -26.70
C ALA A 288 -5.08 15.84 -26.41
N PRO A 289 -5.23 16.55 -25.27
CA PRO A 289 -4.31 17.63 -24.89
C PRO A 289 -2.89 17.12 -24.68
N VAL A 290 -1.92 17.95 -25.05
CA VAL A 290 -0.49 17.72 -24.79
C VAL A 290 -0.06 18.63 -23.66
N LEU A 291 0.52 18.05 -22.63
CA LEU A 291 1.06 18.74 -21.45
C LEU A 291 2.59 18.76 -21.56
N PRO A 292 3.20 19.92 -21.83
CA PRO A 292 4.65 20.01 -21.96
C PRO A 292 5.34 20.00 -20.57
N ALA A 293 6.57 19.56 -20.52
CA ALA A 293 7.45 19.70 -19.35
C ALA A 293 7.52 21.16 -18.89
N ARG A 294 7.58 21.42 -17.59
CA ARG A 294 7.45 22.72 -16.91
C ARG A 294 6.08 23.38 -17.07
N GLY A 295 5.15 22.76 -17.77
CA GLY A 295 3.79 23.27 -17.96
C GLY A 295 2.95 23.09 -16.69
N LYS A 296 1.87 23.89 -16.64
CA LYS A 296 0.80 23.73 -15.67
C LYS A 296 -0.50 23.39 -16.39
N ALA A 297 -1.24 22.45 -15.85
CA ALA A 297 -2.57 22.12 -16.34
C ALA A 297 -3.63 22.27 -15.25
N VAL A 298 -4.84 22.64 -15.65
CA VAL A 298 -6.04 22.59 -14.82
C VAL A 298 -6.86 21.39 -15.30
N VAL A 299 -7.08 20.42 -14.41
CA VAL A 299 -7.90 19.23 -14.65
C VAL A 299 -9.21 19.39 -13.88
N GLU A 300 -10.33 19.28 -14.59
CA GLU A 300 -11.66 19.51 -14.02
C GLU A 300 -12.57 18.32 -14.29
N GLY A 301 -13.49 18.06 -13.37
CA GLY A 301 -14.43 16.97 -13.56
C GLY A 301 -15.48 16.87 -12.46
N HIS A 302 -16.14 15.73 -12.44
CA HIS A 302 -17.20 15.48 -11.48
C HIS A 302 -17.20 14.06 -10.94
N ILE A 303 -17.92 13.85 -9.84
CA ILE A 303 -18.25 12.53 -9.31
C ILE A 303 -19.59 12.10 -9.92
N ALA A 304 -19.61 10.93 -10.54
CA ALA A 304 -20.78 10.38 -11.18
C ALA A 304 -21.41 9.25 -10.37
N LYS A 305 -22.73 9.24 -10.31
CA LYS A 305 -23.52 8.08 -9.87
C LYS A 305 -23.46 6.98 -10.92
N ILE A 306 -23.95 5.78 -10.58
CA ILE A 306 -24.01 4.63 -11.49
C ILE A 306 -24.76 4.94 -12.79
N ASP A 307 -25.75 5.84 -12.74
CA ASP A 307 -26.51 6.27 -13.92
C ASP A 307 -25.81 7.34 -14.76
N GLY A 308 -24.60 7.74 -14.39
CA GLY A 308 -23.79 8.75 -15.03
C GLY A 308 -24.15 10.20 -14.67
N SER A 309 -25.14 10.43 -13.82
CA SER A 309 -25.48 11.78 -13.35
C SER A 309 -24.48 12.27 -12.28
N VAL A 310 -24.28 13.59 -12.21
CA VAL A 310 -23.44 14.20 -11.17
C VAL A 310 -24.00 13.89 -9.79
N ASP A 311 -23.15 13.42 -8.88
CA ASP A 311 -23.48 13.22 -7.48
C ASP A 311 -23.32 14.51 -6.68
N SER A 312 -24.30 15.38 -6.74
CA SER A 312 -24.28 16.67 -6.05
C SER A 312 -24.27 16.59 -4.50
N GLU A 313 -24.44 15.40 -3.93
CA GLU A 313 -24.34 15.19 -2.48
C GLU A 313 -22.91 14.82 -2.07
N PHE A 314 -22.04 14.49 -3.01
CA PHE A 314 -20.66 14.14 -2.73
C PHE A 314 -19.84 15.39 -2.38
N ASN A 315 -19.43 15.50 -1.12
CA ASN A 315 -18.49 16.49 -0.61
C ASN A 315 -17.34 15.75 0.08
N GLY A 316 -16.08 16.08 -0.27
CA GLY A 316 -14.94 15.34 0.26
C GLY A 316 -13.62 15.71 -0.40
N THR A 317 -12.75 14.73 -0.51
CA THR A 317 -11.38 14.87 -1.02
C THR A 317 -11.18 13.98 -2.25
N LEU A 318 -10.50 14.53 -3.26
CA LEU A 318 -9.99 13.83 -4.43
C LEU A 318 -8.46 13.74 -4.31
N GLU A 319 -7.90 12.60 -4.66
CA GLU A 319 -6.46 12.40 -4.86
C GLU A 319 -6.23 12.05 -6.34
N LEU A 320 -5.30 12.77 -6.97
CA LEU A 320 -4.94 12.64 -8.38
C LEU A 320 -3.48 12.19 -8.48
N LEU A 321 -3.21 11.20 -9.31
CA LEU A 321 -1.87 10.75 -9.67
C LEU A 321 -1.72 10.82 -11.19
N LEU A 322 -0.74 11.59 -11.66
CA LEU A 322 -0.32 11.61 -13.06
C LEU A 322 0.85 10.64 -13.26
N LEU A 323 0.67 9.70 -14.17
CA LEU A 323 1.66 8.73 -14.62
C LEU A 323 2.09 9.05 -16.05
N ASP A 324 3.38 8.89 -16.33
CA ASP A 324 3.93 9.05 -17.68
C ASP A 324 3.44 7.94 -18.64
N ALA A 325 3.79 8.07 -19.90
CA ALA A 325 3.54 7.06 -20.92
C ALA A 325 4.12 5.69 -20.54
N GLU A 326 3.54 4.63 -21.04
CA GLU A 326 4.09 3.28 -20.87
C GLU A 326 5.46 3.16 -21.50
N LYS A 327 6.35 2.44 -20.84
CA LYS A 327 7.68 2.06 -21.34
C LYS A 327 7.80 0.55 -21.40
N VAL A 328 8.58 0.08 -22.38
CA VAL A 328 8.91 -1.34 -22.50
C VAL A 328 10.05 -1.66 -21.54
N ILE A 329 9.81 -2.61 -20.64
CA ILE A 329 10.83 -3.20 -19.78
C ILE A 329 11.23 -4.55 -20.35
N THR A 330 12.55 -4.80 -20.38
CA THR A 330 13.10 -6.12 -20.72
C THR A 330 13.62 -6.76 -19.44
N THR A 331 13.25 -7.98 -19.18
CA THR A 331 13.72 -8.76 -18.01
C THR A 331 15.14 -9.27 -18.24
N HIS A 332 15.79 -9.77 -17.20
CA HIS A 332 17.21 -10.17 -17.24
C HIS A 332 17.43 -11.63 -17.64
N GLY A 333 16.39 -12.46 -17.69
CA GLY A 333 16.53 -13.91 -17.92
C GLY A 333 17.31 -14.62 -16.81
N ASN A 334 17.08 -14.19 -15.56
CA ASN A 334 17.75 -14.82 -14.41
C ASN A 334 17.35 -16.29 -14.26
N ASN A 335 18.16 -17.08 -13.54
CA ASN A 335 17.89 -18.49 -13.22
C ASN A 335 17.64 -19.38 -14.47
N GLU A 336 18.45 -19.17 -15.54
CA GLU A 336 18.30 -19.87 -16.83
C GLU A 336 16.98 -19.56 -17.56
N GLY A 337 16.26 -18.51 -17.14
CA GLY A 337 15.07 -18.00 -17.78
C GLY A 337 15.34 -17.35 -19.14
N GLN A 338 14.29 -16.88 -19.78
CA GLN A 338 14.35 -16.13 -21.03
C GLN A 338 14.07 -14.66 -20.75
N GLU A 339 14.81 -13.78 -21.43
CA GLU A 339 14.44 -12.36 -21.45
C GLU A 339 13.05 -12.21 -22.07
N LEU A 340 12.16 -11.55 -21.34
CA LEU A 340 10.82 -11.19 -21.74
C LEU A 340 10.64 -9.68 -21.76
N THR A 341 9.65 -9.21 -22.48
CA THR A 341 9.29 -7.79 -22.49
C THR A 341 7.85 -7.61 -22.02
N TYR A 342 7.62 -6.55 -21.28
CA TYR A 342 6.28 -6.11 -20.89
C TYR A 342 6.19 -4.59 -20.85
N ASN A 343 4.99 -4.05 -20.92
CA ASN A 343 4.76 -2.63 -20.75
C ASN A 343 4.59 -2.29 -19.27
N ASP A 344 5.28 -1.25 -18.81
CA ASP A 344 5.20 -0.75 -17.44
C ASP A 344 4.86 0.75 -17.43
N ARG A 345 4.01 1.16 -16.50
CA ARG A 345 3.60 2.53 -16.26
C ARG A 345 3.82 2.90 -14.79
N SER A 346 5.06 2.80 -14.35
CA SER A 346 5.45 3.08 -12.96
C SER A 346 6.01 4.49 -12.74
N THR A 347 6.28 5.25 -13.83
CA THR A 347 6.83 6.59 -13.74
C THR A 347 5.76 7.55 -13.24
N ARG A 348 5.84 7.92 -11.96
CA ARG A 348 4.98 8.93 -11.34
C ARG A 348 5.53 10.31 -11.64
N LEU A 349 4.75 11.18 -12.26
CA LEU A 349 5.14 12.54 -12.58
C LEU A 349 4.68 13.52 -11.52
N PHE A 350 3.41 13.43 -11.13
CA PHE A 350 2.82 14.39 -10.20
C PHE A 350 1.71 13.76 -9.37
N LYS A 351 1.56 14.22 -8.14
CA LYS A 351 0.50 13.83 -7.22
C LYS A 351 -0.05 15.07 -6.51
N CYS A 352 -1.36 15.21 -6.48
CA CYS A 352 -2.02 16.28 -5.73
C CYS A 352 -3.33 15.81 -5.10
N SER A 353 -3.85 16.67 -4.23
CA SER A 353 -5.17 16.51 -3.62
C SER A 353 -6.01 17.73 -3.92
N ALA A 354 -7.29 17.52 -4.18
CA ALA A 354 -8.26 18.58 -4.46
C ALA A 354 -9.55 18.35 -3.67
N LYS A 355 -10.27 19.42 -3.41
CA LYS A 355 -11.56 19.38 -2.74
C LYS A 355 -12.68 19.06 -3.74
N VAL A 356 -13.56 18.14 -3.37
CA VAL A 356 -14.81 17.91 -4.08
C VAL A 356 -15.91 18.66 -3.36
N LYS A 357 -16.65 19.48 -4.09
CA LYS A 357 -17.80 20.23 -3.59
C LYS A 357 -19.00 20.06 -4.51
N ASP A 358 -20.12 19.62 -3.94
CA ASP A 358 -21.36 19.37 -4.69
C ASP A 358 -21.12 18.45 -5.93
N GLY A 359 -20.24 17.47 -5.76
CA GLY A 359 -19.83 16.53 -6.80
C GLY A 359 -18.85 17.06 -7.85
N LEU A 360 -18.46 18.34 -7.80
CA LEU A 360 -17.53 18.95 -8.75
C LEU A 360 -16.15 19.13 -8.14
N TRP A 361 -15.11 19.03 -8.97
CA TRP A 361 -13.72 19.19 -8.54
C TRP A 361 -12.86 19.85 -9.63
N SER A 362 -11.78 20.47 -9.21
CA SER A 362 -10.75 21.03 -10.07
C SER A 362 -9.40 20.87 -9.39
N ALA A 363 -8.37 20.50 -10.11
CA ALA A 363 -7.01 20.29 -9.60
C ALA A 363 -5.97 20.95 -10.51
N ASP A 364 -5.04 21.66 -9.89
CA ASP A 364 -3.83 22.16 -10.54
C ASP A 364 -2.79 21.02 -10.61
N VAL A 365 -2.29 20.73 -11.80
CA VAL A 365 -1.29 19.71 -12.08
C VAL A 365 -0.06 20.38 -12.67
N PHE A 366 1.10 20.15 -12.05
CA PHE A 366 2.38 20.66 -12.54
C PHE A 366 3.14 19.51 -13.21
N ILE A 367 3.74 19.80 -14.38
CA ILE A 367 4.51 18.82 -15.13
C ILE A 367 6.00 19.05 -14.84
N PRO A 368 6.72 18.05 -14.33
CA PRO A 368 8.12 18.22 -14.00
C PRO A 368 8.96 18.55 -15.25
N MET A 369 10.10 19.21 -15.02
CA MET A 369 11.05 19.55 -16.09
C MET A 369 11.56 18.30 -16.82
N GLU A 370 11.72 17.21 -16.10
CA GLU A 370 12.21 15.94 -16.63
C GLU A 370 11.07 14.93 -16.77
N ILE A 371 10.81 14.53 -18.01
CA ILE A 371 9.81 13.55 -18.42
C ILE A 371 10.48 12.53 -19.35
N GLU A 372 9.88 11.36 -19.53
CA GLU A 372 10.38 10.33 -20.48
C GLU A 372 10.36 10.82 -21.95
N ASN A 373 9.64 11.90 -22.23
CA ASN A 373 9.49 12.52 -23.56
C ASN A 373 9.07 11.51 -24.64
N ASN A 374 8.22 10.56 -24.27
CA ASN A 374 7.65 9.56 -25.15
C ASN A 374 6.27 10.01 -25.63
N TYR A 375 6.09 10.15 -26.96
CA TYR A 375 4.79 10.54 -27.54
C TYR A 375 3.82 9.37 -27.56
N SER A 376 3.40 8.95 -26.38
CA SER A 376 2.37 7.95 -26.12
C SER A 376 1.44 8.45 -25.01
N PRO A 377 0.20 7.93 -24.91
CA PRO A 377 -0.74 8.41 -23.90
C PRO A 377 -0.19 8.26 -22.48
N ALA A 378 -0.25 9.34 -21.72
CA ALA A 378 -0.07 9.34 -20.28
C ALA A 378 -1.34 8.87 -19.57
N LEU A 379 -1.33 8.73 -18.26
CA LEU A 379 -2.48 8.28 -17.48
C LEU A 379 -2.68 9.16 -16.25
N ILE A 380 -3.88 9.65 -16.06
CA ILE A 380 -4.32 10.17 -14.77
C ILE A 380 -5.20 9.11 -14.11
N THR A 381 -4.85 8.71 -12.88
CA THR A 381 -5.73 7.95 -12.01
C THR A 381 -6.23 8.81 -10.87
N LEU A 382 -7.47 8.57 -10.47
CA LEU A 382 -8.22 9.39 -9.54
C LEU A 382 -8.89 8.52 -8.49
N TYR A 383 -8.79 8.94 -7.24
CA TYR A 383 -9.52 8.34 -6.15
C TYR A 383 -10.14 9.45 -5.30
N ALA A 384 -11.42 9.32 -4.98
CA ALA A 384 -12.11 10.28 -4.14
C ALA A 384 -12.88 9.59 -3.01
N TYR A 385 -12.98 10.27 -1.89
CA TYR A 385 -13.79 9.83 -0.76
C TYR A 385 -14.52 11.00 -0.13
N SER A 386 -15.79 10.76 0.19
CA SER A 386 -16.64 11.78 0.81
C SER A 386 -16.55 11.75 2.34
N ASP A 387 -16.97 12.85 2.99
CA ASP A 387 -17.12 12.92 4.43
C ASP A 387 -18.13 11.89 4.98
N ALA A 388 -19.02 11.39 4.13
CA ALA A 388 -19.98 10.32 4.44
C ALA A 388 -19.43 8.90 4.21
N GLY A 389 -18.15 8.76 3.76
CA GLY A 389 -17.52 7.47 3.51
C GLY A 389 -17.86 6.83 2.16
N VAL A 390 -18.44 7.57 1.23
CA VAL A 390 -18.63 7.10 -0.15
C VAL A 390 -17.32 7.23 -0.90
N GLU A 391 -16.93 6.18 -1.64
CA GLU A 391 -15.70 6.13 -2.43
C GLU A 391 -16.02 6.16 -3.92
N ALA A 392 -15.18 6.89 -4.68
CA ALA A 392 -15.21 6.94 -6.13
C ALA A 392 -13.80 6.77 -6.70
N ASN A 393 -13.67 6.17 -7.88
CA ASN A 393 -12.42 6.19 -8.62
C ASN A 393 -12.65 6.40 -10.12
N GLY A 394 -11.60 6.78 -10.82
CA GLY A 394 -11.66 7.05 -12.24
C GLY A 394 -10.29 7.14 -12.86
N HIS A 395 -10.26 7.30 -14.17
CA HIS A 395 -9.03 7.50 -14.92
C HIS A 395 -9.29 8.23 -16.23
N THR A 396 -8.23 8.76 -16.82
CA THR A 396 -8.19 9.13 -18.23
C THR A 396 -6.79 8.91 -18.79
N ASP A 397 -6.72 8.29 -19.97
CA ASP A 397 -5.52 8.16 -20.79
C ASP A 397 -5.58 9.06 -22.05
N LYS A 398 -6.55 9.95 -22.10
CA LYS A 398 -6.75 10.90 -23.21
C LYS A 398 -5.93 12.17 -22.99
N LEU A 399 -4.62 12.01 -22.81
CA LEU A 399 -3.65 13.09 -22.70
C LEU A 399 -2.27 12.58 -23.06
N TYR A 400 -1.40 13.50 -23.45
CA TYR A 400 0.03 13.25 -23.66
C TYR A 400 0.86 14.12 -22.74
N VAL A 401 1.95 13.60 -22.21
CA VAL A 401 3.00 14.37 -21.56
C VAL A 401 4.20 14.37 -22.49
N TYR A 402 4.44 15.49 -23.18
CA TYR A 402 5.43 15.54 -24.25
C TYR A 402 5.88 16.96 -24.56
N GLY A 403 7.15 17.12 -24.94
CA GLY A 403 7.71 18.40 -25.31
C GLY A 403 8.11 19.25 -24.11
N TYR A 404 8.35 20.53 -24.34
CA TYR A 404 8.85 21.47 -23.34
C TYR A 404 8.12 22.82 -23.52
N ASP A 405 7.69 23.44 -22.42
CA ASP A 405 7.08 24.76 -22.41
C ASP A 405 8.18 25.83 -22.35
N GLU A 406 8.47 26.44 -23.49
CA GLU A 406 9.47 27.53 -23.59
C GLU A 406 8.96 28.85 -22.95
N ASP A 407 7.66 28.99 -22.84
CA ASP A 407 6.98 30.19 -22.29
C ASP A 407 6.64 30.03 -20.80
N ALA A 408 6.99 28.90 -20.18
CA ALA A 408 6.78 28.69 -18.76
C ALA A 408 7.44 29.80 -17.92
N PRO A 409 6.80 30.29 -16.84
CA PRO A 409 7.40 31.26 -15.95
C PRO A 409 8.80 30.82 -15.49
N VAL A 410 9.72 31.77 -15.45
CA VAL A 410 11.05 31.49 -14.91
C VAL A 410 10.93 31.34 -13.40
N ASP A 411 11.37 30.19 -12.92
CA ASP A 411 11.50 29.89 -11.51
C ASP A 411 12.97 29.50 -11.28
N ASP A 412 13.65 30.24 -10.41
CA ASP A 412 15.07 30.07 -10.05
C ASP A 412 15.28 29.87 -8.53
N GLU A 413 14.17 29.73 -7.78
CA GLU A 413 14.20 29.45 -6.35
C GLU A 413 13.83 27.96 -6.11
N GLY A 414 14.56 27.28 -5.23
CA GLY A 414 14.25 25.89 -4.88
C GLY A 414 13.23 25.79 -3.74
N PRO A 415 12.66 24.59 -3.51
CA PRO A 415 11.59 24.39 -2.53
C PRO A 415 11.93 24.87 -1.13
N THR A 416 10.95 25.48 -0.46
CA THR A 416 11.05 25.81 0.96
C THR A 416 10.81 24.56 1.80
N ILE A 417 11.82 24.15 2.59
CA ILE A 417 11.70 23.09 3.59
C ILE A 417 11.27 23.74 4.91
N LYS A 418 9.96 23.76 5.16
CA LYS A 418 9.35 24.42 6.34
C LYS A 418 9.62 23.67 7.64
N ARG A 419 9.77 22.35 7.55
CA ARG A 419 10.03 21.44 8.66
C ARG A 419 10.95 20.33 8.21
N PHE A 420 11.93 19.97 9.05
CA PHE A 420 12.73 18.77 8.91
C PHE A 420 13.13 18.29 10.31
N THR A 421 12.66 17.11 10.72
CA THR A 421 12.81 16.62 12.09
C THR A 421 12.77 15.08 12.12
N LEU A 422 13.23 14.49 13.22
CA LEU A 422 13.19 13.05 13.46
C LEU A 422 12.24 12.71 14.62
N ASN A 423 11.44 11.68 14.43
CA ASN A 423 10.53 11.06 15.38
C ASN A 423 9.40 11.97 15.91
N SER A 424 9.67 13.25 16.18
CA SER A 424 8.65 14.19 16.69
C SER A 424 9.07 15.65 16.54
N ASP A 425 8.14 16.57 16.76
CA ASP A 425 8.41 18.03 16.79
C ASP A 425 9.29 18.46 18.00
N SER A 426 9.44 17.60 18.99
CA SER A 426 10.33 17.84 20.12
C SER A 426 11.79 17.55 19.83
N PHE A 427 12.12 16.95 18.68
CA PHE A 427 13.49 16.72 18.24
C PHE A 427 14.32 18.01 18.29
N ARG A 428 15.56 17.90 18.69
CA ARG A 428 16.57 18.98 18.63
C ARG A 428 17.83 18.45 17.97
N ASP A 429 18.50 19.27 17.23
CA ASP A 429 19.76 18.92 16.60
C ASP A 429 20.75 18.36 17.63
N GLY A 430 21.34 17.21 17.33
CA GLY A 430 22.18 16.44 18.27
C GLY A 430 21.44 15.56 19.26
N SER A 431 20.12 15.42 19.18
CA SER A 431 19.34 14.51 20.05
C SER A 431 19.81 13.06 19.91
N VAL A 432 19.75 12.31 21.02
CA VAL A 432 19.94 10.85 21.03
C VAL A 432 18.62 10.18 20.70
N ILE A 433 18.63 9.33 19.70
CA ILE A 433 17.44 8.62 19.18
C ILE A 433 17.74 7.13 18.96
N GLY A 434 16.72 6.36 18.62
CA GLY A 434 16.86 4.95 18.26
C GLY A 434 17.47 4.72 16.87
N SER A 435 17.71 3.46 16.55
CA SER A 435 18.40 3.03 15.33
C SER A 435 17.54 3.11 14.06
N THR A 436 16.22 3.22 14.17
CA THR A 436 15.30 3.33 13.02
C THR A 436 14.43 4.61 13.13
N PRO A 437 15.01 5.80 12.92
CA PRO A 437 14.28 7.05 13.08
C PRO A 437 13.24 7.26 11.97
N VAL A 438 12.15 7.95 12.31
CA VAL A 438 11.16 8.42 11.36
C VAL A 438 11.48 9.86 10.99
N VAL A 439 11.70 10.11 9.71
CA VAL A 439 11.87 11.46 9.15
C VAL A 439 10.48 12.08 8.96
N TYR A 440 10.30 13.30 9.45
CA TYR A 440 9.17 14.16 9.13
C TYR A 440 9.66 15.43 8.44
N ALA A 441 9.11 15.72 7.28
CA ALA A 441 9.40 17.00 6.59
C ALA A 441 8.11 17.61 6.05
N GLU A 442 8.12 18.95 5.94
CA GLU A 442 7.08 19.73 5.30
C GLU A 442 7.75 20.60 4.24
N VAL A 443 7.28 20.49 3.00
CA VAL A 443 7.91 21.11 1.83
C VAL A 443 6.87 21.86 1.00
N TYR A 444 7.30 22.95 0.36
CA TYR A 444 6.43 23.82 -0.42
C TYR A 444 7.20 24.51 -1.53
N ASP A 445 6.59 24.63 -2.71
CA ASP A 445 7.10 25.40 -3.82
C ASP A 445 5.97 25.86 -4.74
N ASP A 446 6.05 27.06 -5.30
CA ASP A 446 5.01 27.60 -6.20
C ASP A 446 4.91 26.84 -7.54
N SER A 447 5.99 26.17 -7.97
CA SER A 447 6.04 25.26 -9.10
C SER A 447 5.63 23.82 -8.74
N GLY A 448 5.28 23.57 -7.47
CA GLY A 448 4.99 22.24 -6.91
C GLY A 448 6.24 21.39 -6.70
N ILE A 449 6.09 20.33 -5.90
CA ILE A 449 7.20 19.43 -5.53
C ILE A 449 7.38 18.33 -6.57
N ASN A 450 8.62 18.15 -7.03
CA ASN A 450 8.97 17.06 -7.93
C ASN A 450 9.03 15.72 -7.16
N ILE A 451 8.14 14.81 -7.52
CA ILE A 451 8.11 13.43 -7.01
C ILE A 451 8.59 12.43 -8.06
N SER A 452 8.94 12.89 -9.26
CA SER A 452 9.38 12.05 -10.36
C SER A 452 10.76 11.43 -10.07
N ALA A 453 10.93 10.19 -10.50
CA ALA A 453 12.23 9.52 -10.53
C ALA A 453 12.90 9.60 -11.91
N VAL A 454 12.36 10.40 -12.84
CA VAL A 454 12.95 10.67 -14.14
C VAL A 454 14.10 11.65 -13.95
N GLY A 455 15.19 11.42 -14.68
CA GLY A 455 16.38 12.25 -14.61
C GLY A 455 17.41 11.81 -13.55
N LEU A 456 18.67 12.04 -13.87
CA LEU A 456 19.77 11.69 -12.98
C LEU A 456 19.98 12.80 -11.94
N GLY A 457 19.69 12.47 -10.67
CA GLY A 457 20.02 13.35 -9.54
C GLY A 457 18.93 14.36 -9.15
N HIS A 458 17.80 14.41 -9.85
CA HIS A 458 16.68 15.33 -9.54
C HIS A 458 15.55 14.65 -8.76
N THR A 459 15.89 13.67 -7.94
CA THR A 459 14.92 12.97 -7.12
C THR A 459 14.98 13.40 -5.66
N MET A 460 13.85 13.37 -4.97
CA MET A 460 13.80 13.58 -3.54
C MET A 460 14.62 12.50 -2.82
N THR A 461 15.62 12.91 -2.03
CA THR A 461 16.64 12.00 -1.51
C THR A 461 17.03 12.39 -0.08
N LEU A 462 17.24 11.37 0.76
CA LEU A 462 17.93 11.51 2.03
C LEU A 462 19.39 11.05 1.86
N VAL A 463 20.33 11.78 2.46
CA VAL A 463 21.75 11.40 2.44
C VAL A 463 22.26 11.29 3.85
N LEU A 464 22.63 10.07 4.26
CA LEU A 464 23.19 9.78 5.58
C LEU A 464 24.72 9.90 5.52
N ASP A 465 25.29 10.71 6.43
CA ASP A 465 26.74 10.95 6.60
C ASP A 465 27.47 11.38 5.32
N GLY A 466 26.75 11.97 4.37
CA GLY A 466 27.30 12.37 3.06
C GLY A 466 27.79 11.21 2.19
N LYS A 467 27.40 9.97 2.50
CA LYS A 467 27.88 8.74 1.84
C LYS A 467 26.76 7.88 1.30
N GLU A 468 25.77 7.62 2.12
CA GLU A 468 24.65 6.72 1.78
C GLU A 468 23.48 7.54 1.27
N SER A 469 23.09 7.33 0.02
CA SER A 469 21.94 7.97 -0.61
C SER A 469 20.73 7.05 -0.52
N ILE A 470 19.69 7.51 0.17
CA ILE A 470 18.43 6.80 0.34
C ILE A 470 17.43 7.36 -0.67
N SER A 471 17.10 6.56 -1.68
CA SER A 471 16.14 6.87 -2.72
C SER A 471 14.72 6.40 -2.34
N GLY A 472 13.71 6.74 -3.14
CA GLY A 472 12.32 6.31 -2.92
C GLY A 472 11.57 7.12 -1.84
N VAL A 473 12.17 8.20 -1.33
CA VAL A 473 11.54 9.08 -0.32
C VAL A 473 10.29 9.76 -0.88
N ALA A 474 10.26 10.03 -2.20
CA ALA A 474 9.12 10.62 -2.88
C ALA A 474 7.83 9.78 -2.82
N ASP A 475 7.94 8.47 -2.68
CA ASP A 475 6.78 7.58 -2.51
C ASP A 475 6.01 7.87 -1.20
N TYR A 476 6.67 8.49 -0.23
CA TYR A 476 6.10 8.87 1.08
C TYR A 476 5.64 10.33 1.15
N TYR A 477 5.67 11.03 0.01
CA TYR A 477 5.12 12.38 -0.09
C TYR A 477 3.59 12.34 -0.12
N VAL A 478 2.98 13.11 0.77
CA VAL A 478 1.52 13.31 0.84
C VAL A 478 1.24 14.78 0.58
N PRO A 479 0.59 15.14 -0.52
CA PRO A 479 0.29 16.53 -0.84
C PRO A 479 -0.64 17.16 0.20
N TYR A 480 -0.59 18.49 0.31
CA TYR A 480 -1.55 19.20 1.14
C TYR A 480 -2.98 18.99 0.61
N PRO A 481 -3.97 18.94 1.50
CA PRO A 481 -5.35 19.02 1.06
C PRO A 481 -5.60 20.34 0.32
N ASP A 482 -6.10 20.25 -0.91
CA ASP A 482 -6.53 21.42 -1.70
C ASP A 482 -5.42 22.45 -2.05
N ASP A 483 -4.14 22.01 -2.00
CA ASP A 483 -3.01 22.83 -2.47
C ASP A 483 -1.93 21.93 -3.13
N SER A 484 -1.82 22.01 -4.44
CA SER A 484 -0.91 21.17 -5.24
C SER A 484 0.58 21.58 -5.10
N ARG A 485 0.90 22.66 -4.36
CA ARG A 485 2.24 23.26 -4.29
C ARG A 485 3.12 22.71 -3.19
N GLY A 486 2.56 21.93 -2.26
CA GLY A 486 3.36 21.41 -1.16
C GLY A 486 2.74 20.20 -0.49
N GLY A 487 3.43 19.67 0.52
CA GLY A 487 2.98 18.50 1.25
C GLY A 487 3.93 18.07 2.36
N ASN A 488 3.64 16.91 2.90
CA ASN A 488 4.35 16.31 4.01
C ASN A 488 5.05 15.02 3.58
N ILE A 489 6.18 14.74 4.21
CA ILE A 489 6.94 13.50 4.06
C ILE A 489 6.99 12.83 5.43
N SER A 490 6.70 11.54 5.47
CA SER A 490 6.87 10.71 6.66
C SER A 490 7.56 9.41 6.26
N TYR A 491 8.87 9.33 6.51
CA TYR A 491 9.71 8.23 6.03
C TYR A 491 10.41 7.52 7.20
N LEU A 492 10.18 6.21 7.35
CA LEU A 492 10.92 5.38 8.30
C LEU A 492 12.26 4.98 7.68
N MET A 493 13.35 5.45 8.28
CA MET A 493 14.70 5.13 7.81
C MET A 493 15.04 3.64 8.01
N PRO A 494 15.90 3.08 7.16
CA PRO A 494 16.61 1.83 7.47
C PRO A 494 17.35 1.94 8.80
N ARG A 495 17.75 0.79 9.35
CA ARG A 495 18.55 0.76 10.58
C ARG A 495 19.86 1.53 10.40
N VAL A 496 20.09 2.47 11.29
CA VAL A 496 21.31 3.29 11.38
C VAL A 496 22.21 2.74 12.49
N GLU A 497 23.50 2.61 12.22
CA GLU A 497 24.48 2.11 13.20
C GLU A 497 24.62 3.08 14.39
N PRO A 498 25.02 2.57 15.58
CA PRO A 498 25.28 3.44 16.72
C PRO A 498 26.41 4.45 16.47
N GLY A 499 26.18 5.74 16.80
CA GLY A 499 27.17 6.80 16.60
C GLY A 499 26.55 8.17 16.38
N GLU A 500 27.40 9.14 16.03
CA GLU A 500 27.00 10.48 15.59
C GLU A 500 26.75 10.47 14.09
N HIS A 501 25.63 11.03 13.65
CA HIS A 501 25.19 11.04 12.27
C HIS A 501 24.71 12.40 11.82
N THR A 502 24.85 12.64 10.53
CA THR A 502 24.27 13.79 9.82
C THR A 502 23.31 13.27 8.77
N LEU A 503 22.10 13.82 8.71
CA LEU A 503 21.11 13.51 7.70
C LEU A 503 20.79 14.76 6.90
N ASP A 504 20.94 14.67 5.58
CA ASP A 504 20.55 15.69 4.62
C ASP A 504 19.25 15.29 3.93
N LEU A 505 18.31 16.21 3.78
CA LEU A 505 17.17 16.09 2.90
C LEU A 505 17.37 17.01 1.70
N ILE A 506 17.30 16.45 0.50
CA ILE A 506 17.34 17.17 -0.77
C ILE A 506 15.99 17.05 -1.45
N VAL A 507 15.37 18.18 -1.77
CA VAL A 507 14.05 18.26 -2.43
C VAL A 507 14.19 19.10 -3.68
N TRP A 508 13.48 18.71 -4.73
CA TRP A 508 13.42 19.40 -6.02
C TRP A 508 12.01 19.90 -6.29
N ASP A 509 11.88 21.01 -7.00
CA ASP A 509 10.64 21.49 -7.60
C ASP A 509 10.44 20.94 -9.02
N ASN A 510 9.31 21.23 -9.62
CA ASN A 510 9.03 20.84 -11.01
C ASN A 510 9.73 21.73 -12.06
N ALA A 511 10.32 22.85 -11.64
CA ALA A 511 11.13 23.72 -12.50
C ALA A 511 12.61 23.28 -12.59
N GLY A 512 13.04 22.35 -11.70
CA GLY A 512 14.39 21.79 -11.69
C GLY A 512 15.34 22.47 -10.70
N ASN A 513 14.83 23.26 -9.72
CA ASN A 513 15.63 23.83 -8.66
C ASN A 513 15.59 22.93 -7.41
N SER A 514 16.61 23.02 -6.56
CA SER A 514 16.68 22.20 -5.36
C SER A 514 16.96 23.00 -4.11
N SER A 515 16.50 22.47 -2.99
CA SER A 515 16.86 22.92 -1.66
C SER A 515 17.33 21.76 -0.80
N LYS A 516 18.20 22.09 0.15
CA LYS A 516 18.80 21.14 1.08
C LYS A 516 18.61 21.62 2.52
N ALA A 517 18.18 20.69 3.39
CA ALA A 517 18.21 20.88 4.84
C ALA A 517 19.03 19.78 5.50
N SER A 518 19.71 20.08 6.59
CA SER A 518 20.57 19.14 7.31
C SER A 518 20.23 19.12 8.79
N LEU A 519 20.36 17.97 9.44
CA LEU A 519 20.26 17.83 10.89
C LEU A 519 21.30 16.81 11.38
N ASN A 520 21.66 16.93 12.67
CA ASN A 520 22.56 16.00 13.35
C ASN A 520 21.79 15.22 14.43
N PHE A 521 22.20 13.96 14.63
CA PHE A 521 21.61 13.11 15.66
C PHE A 521 22.61 12.06 16.14
N VAL A 522 22.31 11.43 17.24
CA VAL A 522 23.14 10.37 17.81
C VAL A 522 22.28 9.12 17.95
N VAL A 523 22.75 8.00 17.40
CA VAL A 523 22.14 6.70 17.66
C VAL A 523 22.81 6.08 18.88
N GLY A 524 22.01 5.71 19.88
CA GLY A 524 22.51 5.13 21.13
C GLY A 524 23.18 3.76 20.92
N ALA A 525 24.27 3.48 21.68
CA ALA A 525 25.05 2.25 21.56
C ALA A 525 24.35 0.97 22.09
N HIS A 526 23.16 1.06 22.64
CA HIS A 526 22.42 -0.08 23.18
C HIS A 526 21.07 -0.22 22.48
N GLU A 527 20.75 -1.45 22.08
CA GLU A 527 19.41 -1.85 21.64
C GLU A 527 18.42 -1.75 22.81
N THR A 528 17.93 -0.56 23.05
CA THR A 528 16.81 -0.36 23.96
C THR A 528 15.60 -0.02 23.13
N THR A 529 14.52 -0.78 23.29
CA THR A 529 13.21 -0.40 22.75
C THR A 529 12.93 1.05 23.14
N VAL A 530 12.86 1.94 22.15
CA VAL A 530 12.58 3.35 22.39
C VAL A 530 11.10 3.59 22.08
N ILE A 531 10.41 4.25 23.00
CA ILE A 531 9.07 4.76 22.71
C ILE A 531 9.25 6.06 21.93
N TYR A 532 8.83 6.09 20.67
CA TYR A 532 8.93 7.28 19.83
C TYR A 532 7.83 8.27 20.08
N ASP A 533 6.61 7.77 20.26
CA ASP A 533 5.46 8.62 20.37
C ASP A 533 4.39 8.00 21.26
N LEU A 534 3.69 8.86 21.97
CA LEU A 534 2.51 8.52 22.75
C LEU A 534 1.47 9.62 22.58
N THR A 535 0.57 9.39 21.68
CA THR A 535 -0.50 10.33 21.34
C THR A 535 -1.88 9.81 21.71
N THR A 536 -2.88 10.65 21.55
CA THR A 536 -4.29 10.29 21.73
C THR A 536 -5.08 10.67 20.48
N ASP A 537 -6.06 9.85 20.11
CA ASP A 537 -6.93 10.11 18.96
C ASP A 537 -7.74 11.40 19.11
N ARG A 538 -8.01 11.82 20.33
CA ARG A 538 -8.75 13.04 20.66
C ARG A 538 -8.41 13.59 22.04
N ASN A 539 -8.25 14.90 22.11
CA ASN A 539 -8.10 15.66 23.33
C ASN A 539 -8.69 17.07 23.11
N PRO A 540 -9.80 17.47 23.79
CA PRO A 540 -10.50 16.75 24.86
C PRO A 540 -11.42 15.61 24.36
N ALA A 541 -11.64 14.61 25.22
CA ALA A 541 -12.47 13.45 24.94
C ALA A 541 -13.78 13.45 25.74
N SER A 542 -14.87 12.98 25.12
CA SER A 542 -16.20 12.95 25.75
C SER A 542 -16.76 11.56 25.97
N SER A 543 -16.31 10.55 25.25
CA SER A 543 -16.82 9.17 25.33
C SER A 543 -15.73 8.13 25.56
N SER A 544 -14.61 8.25 24.87
CA SER A 544 -13.45 7.37 24.97
C SER A 544 -12.21 8.08 24.46
N VAL A 545 -11.04 7.55 24.80
CA VAL A 545 -9.74 7.95 24.27
C VAL A 545 -9.04 6.71 23.74
N VAL A 546 -8.43 6.80 22.56
CA VAL A 546 -7.50 5.79 22.07
C VAL A 546 -6.09 6.33 22.23
N PHE A 547 -5.30 5.67 23.05
CA PHE A 547 -3.88 5.92 23.17
C PHE A 547 -3.15 5.20 22.04
N MET A 548 -2.28 5.90 21.35
CA MET A 548 -1.45 5.38 20.29
C MET A 548 0.00 5.45 20.73
N LEU A 549 0.59 4.29 20.96
CA LEU A 549 1.99 4.13 21.36
C LEU A 549 2.79 3.58 20.19
N THR A 550 3.81 4.31 19.75
CA THR A 550 4.77 3.86 18.75
C THR A 550 6.08 3.49 19.45
N ALA A 551 6.49 2.25 19.30
CA ALA A 551 7.73 1.74 19.86
C ALA A 551 8.61 1.14 18.76
N GLU A 552 9.91 1.38 18.82
CA GLU A 552 10.90 0.82 17.90
C GLU A 552 11.07 -0.67 18.16
N GLN A 553 10.97 -1.46 17.09
CA GLN A 553 11.31 -2.88 17.02
C GLN A 553 11.29 -3.63 18.38
N PRO A 554 10.16 -3.64 19.09
CA PRO A 554 10.10 -4.39 20.33
C PRO A 554 10.30 -5.88 20.02
N GLU A 555 11.09 -6.55 20.83
CA GLU A 555 11.24 -8.01 20.75
C GLU A 555 9.88 -8.70 20.96
N PRO A 556 9.64 -9.85 20.29
CA PRO A 556 8.46 -10.66 20.57
C PRO A 556 8.33 -10.96 22.07
N GLY A 557 7.15 -10.73 22.64
CA GLY A 557 6.91 -10.85 24.08
C GLY A 557 7.12 -9.55 24.86
N THR A 558 7.45 -8.43 24.20
CA THR A 558 7.48 -7.11 24.84
C THR A 558 6.07 -6.72 25.29
N GLU A 559 5.92 -6.35 26.57
CA GLU A 559 4.66 -5.88 27.13
C GLU A 559 4.59 -4.34 27.08
N CYS A 560 3.62 -3.80 26.35
CA CYS A 560 3.29 -2.38 26.34
C CYS A 560 2.12 -2.14 27.29
N ILE A 561 2.28 -1.20 28.24
CA ILE A 561 1.31 -0.88 29.29
C ILE A 561 0.98 0.60 29.21
N ILE A 562 -0.29 0.96 29.32
CA ILE A 562 -0.75 2.33 29.51
C ILE A 562 -1.49 2.44 30.83
N ASP A 563 -1.02 3.34 31.69
CA ASP A 563 -1.64 3.71 32.96
C ASP A 563 -2.23 5.12 32.86
N VAL A 564 -3.43 5.33 33.39
CA VAL A 564 -4.06 6.65 33.53
C VAL A 564 -4.22 7.00 35.00
N PHE A 565 -3.87 8.24 35.35
CA PHE A 565 -3.85 8.75 36.71
C PHE A 565 -4.69 10.03 36.87
N ASP A 566 -5.23 10.26 38.05
CA ASP A 566 -5.73 11.57 38.44
C ASP A 566 -4.55 12.52 38.82
N LEU A 567 -4.85 13.79 39.02
CA LEU A 567 -3.82 14.80 39.37
C LEU A 567 -3.16 14.55 40.74
N ASN A 568 -3.70 13.67 41.55
CA ASN A 568 -3.10 13.25 42.83
C ASN A 568 -2.17 12.02 42.67
N GLY A 569 -1.97 11.54 41.44
CA GLY A 569 -1.13 10.39 41.12
C GLY A 569 -1.79 9.04 41.40
N ARG A 570 -3.10 9.00 41.70
CA ARG A 570 -3.82 7.74 41.84
C ARG A 570 -4.14 7.15 40.48
N ARG A 571 -3.72 5.90 40.26
CA ARG A 571 -4.02 5.16 39.03
C ARG A 571 -5.52 4.82 38.98
N LEU A 572 -6.16 5.26 37.89
CA LEU A 572 -7.59 5.05 37.63
C LEU A 572 -7.84 3.87 36.70
N TRP A 573 -6.96 3.72 35.71
CA TRP A 573 -7.09 2.70 34.68
C TRP A 573 -5.73 2.20 34.24
N THR A 574 -5.65 0.97 33.79
CA THR A 574 -4.47 0.36 33.18
C THR A 574 -4.92 -0.64 32.13
N ASN A 575 -4.17 -0.72 31.05
CA ASN A 575 -4.30 -1.77 30.06
C ASN A 575 -2.92 -2.15 29.56
N SER A 576 -2.76 -3.41 29.14
CA SER A 576 -1.52 -3.89 28.53
C SER A 576 -1.78 -4.80 27.34
N THR A 577 -0.83 -4.83 26.42
CA THR A 577 -0.80 -5.76 25.32
C THR A 577 0.61 -6.27 25.09
N LEU A 578 0.73 -7.51 24.61
CA LEU A 578 2.00 -8.11 24.22
C LEU A 578 2.23 -7.88 22.72
N VAL A 579 3.42 -7.45 22.38
CA VAL A 579 3.90 -7.42 20.99
C VAL A 579 4.44 -8.81 20.67
N ASN A 580 3.79 -9.50 19.75
CA ASN A 580 4.12 -10.88 19.40
C ASN A 580 4.99 -11.02 18.15
N PHE A 581 5.26 -9.91 17.45
CA PHE A 581 6.00 -9.89 16.19
C PHE A 581 7.17 -8.90 16.28
N ALA A 582 8.27 -9.22 15.61
CA ALA A 582 9.38 -8.28 15.43
C ALA A 582 8.97 -7.19 14.43
N GLY A 583 9.32 -5.94 14.73
CA GLY A 583 9.03 -4.78 13.88
C GLY A 583 8.49 -3.60 14.69
N ASP A 584 8.32 -2.44 14.06
CA ASP A 584 7.78 -1.27 14.75
C ASP A 584 6.35 -1.53 15.23
N ALA A 585 6.13 -1.42 16.52
CA ALA A 585 4.82 -1.62 17.11
C ALA A 585 4.03 -0.30 17.19
N ASN A 586 2.91 -0.24 16.51
CA ASN A 586 1.86 0.74 16.73
C ASN A 586 0.79 0.13 17.61
N VAL A 587 0.92 0.33 18.91
CA VAL A 587 0.00 -0.22 19.92
C VAL A 587 -1.12 0.77 20.17
N GLN A 588 -2.36 0.34 20.01
CA GLN A 588 -3.55 1.13 20.31
C GLN A 588 -4.29 0.54 21.50
N MET A 589 -4.60 1.39 22.50
CA MET A 589 -5.36 0.99 23.68
C MET A 589 -6.48 1.97 23.94
N LYS A 590 -7.72 1.47 23.94
CA LYS A 590 -8.91 2.29 24.16
C LYS A 590 -9.28 2.33 25.63
N TRP A 591 -9.46 3.55 26.14
CA TRP A 591 -10.03 3.83 27.46
C TRP A 591 -11.42 4.43 27.30
N ASP A 592 -12.42 3.84 27.95
CA ASP A 592 -13.83 4.24 27.91
C ASP A 592 -14.18 5.33 28.94
N LEU A 593 -13.19 6.01 29.50
CA LEU A 593 -13.30 7.02 30.54
C LEU A 593 -13.93 6.47 31.83
N ARG A 594 -13.67 5.20 32.15
CA ARG A 594 -14.09 4.57 33.40
C ARG A 594 -12.88 4.18 34.26
N ASP A 595 -13.09 4.26 35.58
CA ASP A 595 -12.08 3.79 36.56
C ASP A 595 -12.12 2.26 36.70
N ALA A 596 -11.18 1.71 37.44
CA ALA A 596 -11.08 0.26 37.70
C ALA A 596 -12.35 -0.35 38.33
N SER A 597 -13.25 0.47 38.89
CA SER A 597 -14.54 0.03 39.42
C SER A 597 -15.69 0.13 38.41
N GLY A 598 -15.40 0.52 37.16
CA GLY A 598 -16.38 0.70 36.11
C GLY A 598 -17.16 2.02 36.17
N ARG A 599 -16.84 2.93 37.11
CA ARG A 599 -17.50 4.23 37.23
C ARG A 599 -16.86 5.22 36.27
N ARG A 600 -17.70 6.02 35.62
CA ARG A 600 -17.23 7.10 34.75
C ARG A 600 -16.44 8.13 35.56
N VAL A 601 -15.25 8.50 35.03
CA VAL A 601 -14.42 9.53 35.65
C VAL A 601 -15.05 10.92 35.45
N PRO A 602 -14.89 11.85 36.42
CA PRO A 602 -15.36 13.23 36.30
C PRO A 602 -14.71 13.97 35.12
N ARG A 603 -15.27 15.10 34.72
CA ARG A 603 -14.56 16.01 33.83
C ARG A 603 -13.33 16.58 34.51
N GLY A 604 -12.19 16.53 33.84
CA GLY A 604 -10.92 16.98 34.42
C GLY A 604 -9.73 16.67 33.52
N ILE A 605 -8.56 16.97 34.03
CA ILE A 605 -7.27 16.63 33.40
C ILE A 605 -6.79 15.32 34.01
N TYR A 606 -6.32 14.43 33.17
CA TYR A 606 -5.79 13.13 33.54
C TYR A 606 -4.38 12.99 32.98
N LEU A 607 -3.48 12.44 33.79
CA LEU A 607 -2.13 12.11 33.37
C LEU A 607 -2.11 10.69 32.86
N TYR A 608 -1.39 10.42 31.79
CA TYR A 608 -1.19 9.05 31.33
C TYR A 608 0.30 8.76 31.13
N ARG A 609 0.65 7.49 31.25
CA ARG A 609 2.01 6.99 31.13
C ARG A 609 2.00 5.69 30.34
N ALA A 610 2.82 5.60 29.30
CA ALA A 610 3.17 4.35 28.66
C ALA A 610 4.43 3.76 29.30
N THR A 611 4.45 2.45 29.42
CA THR A 611 5.60 1.67 29.91
C THR A 611 5.80 0.49 28.97
N VAL A 612 7.03 0.26 28.53
CA VAL A 612 7.42 -0.89 27.72
C VAL A 612 8.34 -1.78 28.56
N LYS A 613 8.04 -3.07 28.62
CA LYS A 613 8.83 -4.09 29.30
C LYS A 613 9.27 -5.13 28.28
N THR A 614 10.58 -5.26 28.09
CA THR A 614 11.17 -6.26 27.19
C THR A 614 11.44 -7.57 27.93
N PRO A 615 11.34 -8.74 27.27
CA PRO A 615 11.57 -10.05 27.90
C PRO A 615 12.99 -10.23 28.45
N CYS A 616 14.01 -9.68 27.76
CA CYS A 616 15.41 -9.92 28.05
C CYS A 616 16.07 -8.91 29.00
N ALA A 617 15.43 -7.78 29.29
CA ALA A 617 15.90 -6.80 30.25
C ALA A 617 14.72 -6.09 30.91
N PRO A 618 14.51 -6.21 32.23
CA PRO A 618 13.45 -5.49 32.92
C PRO A 618 13.84 -4.01 33.06
N ARG A 619 13.86 -3.27 31.97
CA ARG A 619 14.03 -1.82 31.98
C ARG A 619 12.66 -1.18 31.66
N TYR A 620 12.30 -0.24 32.50
CA TYR A 620 11.08 0.54 32.36
C TYR A 620 11.40 1.82 31.58
N ILE A 621 10.91 1.96 30.37
CA ILE A 621 10.94 3.23 29.64
C ILE A 621 9.53 3.80 29.75
N SER A 622 9.39 5.06 30.16
CA SER A 622 8.09 5.69 30.31
C SER A 622 8.04 7.06 29.65
N LEU A 623 7.02 7.30 28.84
CA LEU A 623 6.59 8.63 28.37
C LEU A 623 5.34 9.05 29.15
N GLN A 624 5.18 10.35 29.38
CA GLN A 624 4.06 10.92 30.11
C GLN A 624 3.38 12.02 29.27
N GLY A 625 2.06 12.07 29.34
CA GLY A 625 1.25 13.10 28.72
C GLY A 625 0.02 13.43 29.57
N TYR A 626 -0.79 14.38 29.11
CA TYR A 626 -2.06 14.71 29.76
C TYR A 626 -3.19 14.73 28.72
N CYS A 627 -4.38 14.33 29.12
CA CYS A 627 -5.59 14.33 28.31
C CYS A 627 -6.79 14.93 29.04
#